data_7140d0edb4287c3739c623de3f921432
#
_entry.id   7140d0edb4287c3739c623de3f921432
#
_cell.length_a   1.000
_cell.length_b   1.000
_cell.length_c   1.000
_cell.angle_alpha   90.00
_cell.angle_beta   90.00
_cell.angle_gamma   90.00
#
_symmetry.space_group_name_H-M   'P 1'
#
loop_
_entity.id
_entity.type
_entity.pdbx_description
1 polymer ?
#
loop_
_entity_poly.entity_id
_entity_poly.type
_entity_poly.pdbx_seq_one_letter_code
_entity_poly.pdbx_strand_id
1 'polypeptide(L)'
;MKTVVFDIETVGMEFSQLDQYSREYFLKFSEQEEIENVHDSLSFYPLTAAVVAIGMMDVQTGEGAVYFQDKGRGLGKTQYNSFHLHPCDELMILKNFWKQLRHYDAFVTFNGRMFDCPFIMIRSIVYGLRIERNLLPYRYSNQEHIDLADQLSFYGCLSRKFPLHLWCKTFGIPSPKEDGISGLEVQNLFRQEQYLRIARYCSQDVVATKLLYDRWLESLAQAS
;
A
#
# COMPACT_ATOMS: atom_id res chain seq x y z
N MET A 1 13.75 13.32 13.81
CA MET A 1 13.30 11.96 13.46
C MET A 1 13.07 11.91 11.97
N LYS A 2 13.79 11.06 11.26
CA LYS A 2 13.66 10.90 9.81
C LYS A 2 12.48 9.98 9.51
N THR A 3 11.49 10.47 8.78
CA THR A 3 10.20 9.79 8.60
C THR A 3 9.93 9.56 7.11
N VAL A 4 9.41 8.38 6.76
CA VAL A 4 8.97 8.00 5.41
C VAL A 4 7.48 7.71 5.40
N VAL A 5 6.78 8.14 4.37
CA VAL A 5 5.43 7.65 4.04
C VAL A 5 5.58 6.53 3.04
N PHE A 6 4.80 5.45 3.16
CA PHE A 6 4.72 4.43 2.12
C PHE A 6 3.31 3.86 1.94
N ASP A 7 3.08 3.31 0.77
CA ASP A 7 1.85 2.65 0.35
C ASP A 7 2.16 1.53 -0.64
N ILE A 8 1.29 0.51 -0.76
CA ILE A 8 1.47 -0.60 -1.69
C ILE A 8 0.28 -0.81 -2.60
N GLU A 9 0.58 -1.34 -3.81
CA GLU A 9 -0.43 -1.89 -4.71
C GLU A 9 -0.24 -3.40 -4.86
N THR A 10 -1.34 -4.12 -4.93
CA THR A 10 -1.35 -5.57 -4.99
C THR A 10 -2.23 -6.09 -6.12
N VAL A 11 -1.89 -7.27 -6.63
CA VAL A 11 -2.66 -7.98 -7.66
C VAL A 11 -2.86 -9.41 -7.24
N GLY A 12 -4.10 -9.85 -7.19
CA GLY A 12 -4.49 -11.23 -6.90
C GLY A 12 -4.11 -12.17 -8.04
N MET A 13 -3.81 -13.41 -7.69
CA MET A 13 -3.67 -14.48 -8.69
C MET A 13 -5.03 -14.77 -9.32
N GLU A 14 -5.02 -15.35 -10.52
CA GLU A 14 -6.27 -15.81 -11.14
C GLU A 14 -6.87 -16.95 -10.31
N PHE A 15 -8.18 -16.89 -10.05
CA PHE A 15 -8.88 -17.90 -9.25
C PHE A 15 -8.68 -19.33 -9.78
N SER A 16 -8.56 -19.47 -11.10
CA SER A 16 -8.28 -20.74 -11.77
C SER A 16 -6.90 -21.34 -11.45
N GLN A 17 -5.95 -20.53 -10.96
CA GLN A 17 -4.60 -20.98 -10.57
C GLN A 17 -4.57 -21.55 -9.15
N LEU A 18 -5.61 -21.33 -8.34
CA LEU A 18 -5.74 -21.97 -7.03
C LEU A 18 -5.97 -23.47 -7.21
N ASP A 19 -5.40 -24.29 -6.32
CA ASP A 19 -5.75 -25.70 -6.21
C ASP A 19 -7.21 -25.88 -5.77
N GLN A 20 -7.74 -27.10 -5.94
CA GLN A 20 -9.14 -27.37 -5.66
C GLN A 20 -9.54 -27.04 -4.21
N TYR A 21 -8.69 -27.44 -3.25
CA TYR A 21 -8.98 -27.21 -1.82
C TYR A 21 -9.04 -25.70 -1.49
N SER A 22 -8.09 -24.94 -2.02
CA SER A 22 -8.08 -23.48 -1.84
C SER A 22 -9.28 -22.81 -2.47
N ARG A 23 -9.73 -23.24 -3.65
CA ARG A 23 -10.96 -22.73 -4.29
C ARG A 23 -12.19 -23.02 -3.44
N GLU A 24 -12.35 -24.26 -2.94
CA GLU A 24 -13.44 -24.65 -2.07
C GLU A 24 -13.43 -23.83 -0.76
N TYR A 25 -12.26 -23.56 -0.18
CA TYR A 25 -12.12 -22.73 1.01
C TYR A 25 -12.65 -21.32 0.79
N PHE A 26 -12.27 -20.65 -0.31
CA PHE A 26 -12.73 -19.30 -0.60
C PHE A 26 -14.23 -19.25 -0.94
N LEU A 27 -14.76 -20.27 -1.61
CA LEU A 27 -16.20 -20.34 -1.95
C LEU A 27 -17.09 -20.73 -0.77
N LYS A 28 -16.56 -21.40 0.24
CA LYS A 28 -17.33 -21.93 1.38
C LYS A 28 -18.12 -20.85 2.14
N PHE A 29 -17.62 -19.64 2.15
CA PHE A 29 -18.19 -18.51 2.89
C PHE A 29 -18.82 -17.46 1.97
N SER A 30 -18.94 -17.76 0.67
CA SER A 30 -19.51 -16.87 -0.33
C SER A 30 -20.87 -17.39 -0.77
N GLU A 31 -21.89 -16.53 -0.83
CA GLU A 31 -23.15 -16.85 -1.47
C GLU A 31 -22.96 -16.90 -3.00
N GLN A 32 -23.80 -17.64 -3.73
CA GLN A 32 -23.62 -17.87 -5.18
C GLN A 32 -23.55 -16.58 -6.03
N GLU A 33 -24.15 -15.49 -5.55
CA GLU A 33 -24.14 -14.18 -6.22
C GLU A 33 -22.82 -13.39 -6.04
N GLU A 34 -21.90 -13.88 -5.18
CA GLU A 34 -20.67 -13.18 -4.79
C GLU A 34 -19.39 -13.77 -5.39
N ILE A 35 -19.47 -14.70 -6.34
CA ILE A 35 -18.28 -15.36 -6.91
C ILE A 35 -17.32 -14.34 -7.57
N GLU A 36 -17.83 -13.30 -8.23
CA GLU A 36 -16.99 -12.23 -8.78
C GLU A 36 -16.27 -11.47 -7.65
N ASN A 37 -16.95 -11.21 -6.54
CA ASN A 37 -16.36 -10.58 -5.37
C ASN A 37 -15.24 -11.42 -4.73
N VAL A 38 -15.35 -12.77 -4.81
CA VAL A 38 -14.28 -13.69 -4.34
C VAL A 38 -13.02 -13.52 -5.19
N HIS A 39 -13.16 -13.42 -6.51
CA HIS A 39 -12.01 -13.22 -7.41
C HIS A 39 -11.29 -11.90 -7.09
N ASP A 40 -12.03 -10.82 -6.89
CA ASP A 40 -11.48 -9.51 -6.56
C ASP A 40 -10.84 -9.50 -5.16
N SER A 41 -11.41 -10.26 -4.22
CA SER A 41 -10.92 -10.35 -2.84
C SER A 41 -9.54 -11.00 -2.73
N LEU A 42 -9.13 -11.83 -3.71
CA LEU A 42 -7.80 -12.48 -3.71
C LEU A 42 -6.67 -11.46 -3.67
N SER A 43 -6.87 -10.25 -4.20
CA SER A 43 -5.90 -9.15 -4.15
C SER A 43 -5.63 -8.61 -2.76
N PHE A 44 -6.52 -8.89 -1.80
CA PHE A 44 -6.39 -8.40 -0.42
C PHE A 44 -5.60 -9.34 0.51
N TYR A 45 -5.20 -10.50 0.03
CA TYR A 45 -4.51 -11.50 0.88
C TYR A 45 -3.09 -11.77 0.37
N PRO A 46 -2.07 -11.64 1.22
CA PRO A 46 -0.68 -11.86 0.82
C PRO A 46 -0.36 -13.31 0.42
N LEU A 47 -1.27 -14.26 0.72
CA LEU A 47 -1.14 -15.67 0.34
C LEU A 47 -1.61 -15.93 -1.09
N THR A 48 -2.46 -15.07 -1.64
CA THR A 48 -3.05 -15.22 -2.98
C THR A 48 -2.74 -14.06 -3.91
N ALA A 49 -1.95 -13.10 -3.45
CA ALA A 49 -1.60 -11.92 -4.24
C ALA A 49 -0.10 -11.61 -4.19
N ALA A 50 0.33 -10.80 -5.14
CA ALA A 50 1.68 -10.25 -5.22
C ALA A 50 1.67 -8.74 -5.00
N VAL A 51 2.75 -8.21 -4.44
CA VAL A 51 3.02 -6.77 -4.43
C VAL A 51 3.46 -6.34 -5.83
N VAL A 52 2.73 -5.41 -6.44
CA VAL A 52 3.05 -4.92 -7.79
C VAL A 52 3.64 -3.52 -7.80
N ALA A 53 3.45 -2.75 -6.74
CA ALA A 53 4.15 -1.49 -6.52
C ALA A 53 4.33 -1.21 -5.02
N ILE A 54 5.42 -0.55 -4.66
CA ILE A 54 5.61 0.13 -3.37
C ILE A 54 6.09 1.55 -3.65
N GLY A 55 5.31 2.51 -3.19
CA GLY A 55 5.68 3.93 -3.18
C GLY A 55 6.24 4.32 -1.82
N MET A 56 7.31 5.11 -1.81
CA MET A 56 7.93 5.64 -0.60
C MET A 56 8.28 7.12 -0.81
N MET A 57 8.01 7.98 0.18
CA MET A 57 8.36 9.41 0.13
C MET A 57 8.96 9.86 1.47
N ASP A 58 10.11 10.50 1.41
CA ASP A 58 10.70 11.18 2.57
C ASP A 58 9.85 12.39 2.95
N VAL A 59 9.40 12.43 4.19
CA VAL A 59 8.51 13.50 4.69
C VAL A 59 9.18 14.86 4.65
N GLN A 60 10.49 14.92 4.96
CA GLN A 60 11.23 16.17 5.09
C GLN A 60 11.56 16.79 3.72
N THR A 61 11.97 15.97 2.75
CA THR A 61 12.37 16.45 1.42
C THR A 61 11.21 16.50 0.42
N GLY A 62 10.19 15.66 0.60
CA GLY A 62 9.11 15.48 -0.37
C GLY A 62 9.54 14.69 -1.62
N GLU A 63 10.76 14.14 -1.64
CA GLU A 63 11.24 13.28 -2.71
C GLU A 63 10.86 11.83 -2.45
N GLY A 64 10.55 11.09 -3.51
CA GLY A 64 10.09 9.72 -3.41
C GLY A 64 10.61 8.78 -4.48
N ALA A 65 10.33 7.51 -4.28
CA ALA A 65 10.56 6.46 -5.27
C ALA A 65 9.37 5.51 -5.31
N VAL A 66 9.05 5.00 -6.49
CA VAL A 66 8.12 3.87 -6.66
C VAL A 66 8.87 2.74 -7.32
N TYR A 67 8.92 1.60 -6.65
CA TYR A 67 9.37 0.33 -7.19
C TYR A 67 8.17 -0.45 -7.67
N PHE A 68 8.13 -0.87 -8.94
CA PHE A 68 6.93 -1.48 -9.51
C PHE A 68 7.26 -2.60 -10.49
N GLN A 69 6.37 -3.58 -10.61
CA GLN A 69 6.52 -4.68 -11.56
C GLN A 69 6.23 -4.21 -12.99
N ASP A 70 7.11 -4.62 -13.93
CA ASP A 70 6.91 -4.40 -15.38
C ASP A 70 6.85 -5.73 -16.17
N LYS A 71 6.81 -6.86 -15.44
CA LYS A 71 6.77 -8.22 -16.02
C LYS A 71 7.86 -8.46 -17.05
N GLY A 72 9.03 -7.84 -16.89
CA GLY A 72 10.15 -8.00 -17.81
C GLY A 72 9.98 -7.29 -19.17
N ARG A 73 9.07 -6.29 -19.25
CA ARG A 73 8.90 -5.47 -20.46
C ARG A 73 10.09 -4.54 -20.74
N GLY A 74 11.03 -4.45 -19.80
CA GLY A 74 12.22 -3.62 -19.96
C GLY A 74 11.93 -2.12 -19.94
N LEU A 75 10.91 -1.70 -19.18
CA LEU A 75 10.62 -0.30 -18.98
C LEU A 75 11.84 0.39 -18.36
N GLY A 76 12.22 1.53 -18.90
CA GLY A 76 13.31 2.34 -18.35
C GLY A 76 12.89 3.04 -17.05
N LYS A 77 13.88 3.36 -16.21
CA LYS A 77 13.66 4.27 -15.09
C LYS A 77 13.17 5.62 -15.61
N THR A 78 12.18 6.19 -14.98
CA THR A 78 11.60 7.48 -15.35
C THR A 78 11.25 8.28 -14.11
N GLN A 79 10.81 9.51 -14.29
CA GLN A 79 10.40 10.41 -13.23
C GLN A 79 8.94 10.83 -13.43
N TYR A 80 8.20 10.93 -12.32
CA TYR A 80 6.86 11.46 -12.28
C TYR A 80 6.70 12.36 -11.05
N ASN A 81 6.54 13.67 -11.28
CA ASN A 81 6.60 14.69 -10.23
C ASN A 81 7.87 14.53 -9.38
N SER A 82 7.74 14.42 -8.06
CA SER A 82 8.85 14.21 -7.11
C SER A 82 9.28 12.73 -6.95
N PHE A 83 8.75 11.81 -7.78
CA PHE A 83 9.05 10.38 -7.67
C PHE A 83 9.97 9.89 -8.78
N HIS A 84 10.97 9.09 -8.40
CA HIS A 84 11.72 8.23 -9.29
C HIS A 84 10.99 6.88 -9.43
N LEU A 85 10.61 6.53 -10.66
CA LEU A 85 9.90 5.27 -10.96
C LEU A 85 10.90 4.20 -11.41
N HIS A 86 10.95 3.07 -10.69
CA HIS A 86 11.93 2.00 -10.88
C HIS A 86 11.23 0.69 -11.23
N PRO A 87 11.19 0.28 -12.51
CA PRO A 87 10.66 -1.01 -12.90
C PRO A 87 11.56 -2.15 -12.41
N CYS A 88 10.98 -3.20 -11.86
CA CYS A 88 11.68 -4.41 -11.37
C CYS A 88 10.68 -5.55 -11.12
N ASP A 89 11.12 -6.67 -10.60
CA ASP A 89 10.26 -7.76 -10.14
C ASP A 89 9.86 -7.60 -8.65
N GLU A 90 8.92 -8.42 -8.17
CA GLU A 90 8.44 -8.35 -6.78
C GLU A 90 9.56 -8.55 -5.76
N LEU A 91 10.49 -9.48 -6.02
CA LEU A 91 11.63 -9.71 -5.13
C LEU A 91 12.49 -8.45 -4.98
N MET A 92 12.73 -7.75 -6.08
CA MET A 92 13.50 -6.50 -6.07
C MET A 92 12.72 -5.34 -5.47
N ILE A 93 11.39 -5.28 -5.64
CA ILE A 93 10.52 -4.32 -4.93
C ILE A 93 10.74 -4.46 -3.43
N LEU A 94 10.57 -5.67 -2.89
CA LEU A 94 10.71 -5.95 -1.46
C LEU A 94 12.14 -5.68 -0.95
N LYS A 95 13.18 -6.08 -1.69
CA LYS A 95 14.57 -5.77 -1.33
C LYS A 95 14.84 -4.27 -1.27
N ASN A 96 14.36 -3.52 -2.24
CA ASN A 96 14.53 -2.07 -2.28
C ASN A 96 13.76 -1.39 -1.14
N PHE A 97 12.53 -1.84 -0.85
CA PHE A 97 11.76 -1.36 0.29
C PHE A 97 12.55 -1.49 1.60
N TRP A 98 13.03 -2.70 1.92
CA TRP A 98 13.81 -2.92 3.15
C TRP A 98 15.10 -2.10 3.19
N LYS A 99 15.79 -2.02 2.06
CA LYS A 99 17.02 -1.21 1.94
C LYS A 99 16.75 0.27 2.21
N GLN A 100 15.65 0.83 1.69
CA GLN A 100 15.29 2.23 1.92
C GLN A 100 14.81 2.48 3.35
N LEU A 101 13.98 1.58 3.88
CA LEU A 101 13.39 1.74 5.21
C LEU A 101 14.43 1.85 6.34
N ARG A 102 15.62 1.27 6.17
CA ARG A 102 16.75 1.39 7.13
C ARG A 102 17.19 2.83 7.39
N HIS A 103 16.94 3.74 6.48
CA HIS A 103 17.36 5.13 6.57
C HIS A 103 16.38 6.01 7.35
N TYR A 104 15.29 5.43 7.86
CA TYR A 104 14.22 6.15 8.53
C TYR A 104 13.99 5.63 9.95
N ASP A 105 13.75 6.55 10.87
CA ASP A 105 13.44 6.25 12.27
C ASP A 105 11.97 5.80 12.41
N ALA A 106 11.07 6.44 11.65
CA ALA A 106 9.65 6.18 11.67
C ALA A 106 9.07 6.08 10.26
N PHE A 107 7.87 5.50 10.17
CA PHE A 107 7.11 5.45 8.93
C PHE A 107 5.64 5.73 9.16
N VAL A 108 5.00 6.26 8.13
CA VAL A 108 3.59 6.63 8.09
C VAL A 108 2.89 5.81 7.03
N THR A 109 1.69 5.34 7.35
CA THR A 109 0.80 4.66 6.41
C THR A 109 -0.64 5.12 6.61
N PHE A 110 -1.52 4.78 5.68
CA PHE A 110 -2.95 4.86 5.88
C PHE A 110 -3.58 3.46 5.90
N ASN A 111 -4.03 2.99 7.06
CA ASN A 111 -4.53 1.62 7.29
C ASN A 111 -3.49 0.51 7.04
N GLY A 112 -2.20 0.86 7.05
CA GLY A 112 -1.12 -0.06 6.74
C GLY A 112 -0.92 -1.17 7.77
N ARG A 113 -1.35 -0.96 9.03
CA ARG A 113 -1.38 -2.03 10.05
C ARG A 113 -2.27 -3.20 9.64
N MET A 114 -3.34 -2.92 8.92
CA MET A 114 -4.29 -3.95 8.50
C MET A 114 -4.00 -4.49 7.10
N PHE A 115 -3.16 -3.81 6.30
CA PHE A 115 -2.92 -4.19 4.92
C PHE A 115 -1.43 -4.18 4.55
N ASP A 116 -0.82 -3.03 4.36
CA ASP A 116 0.53 -2.89 3.80
C ASP A 116 1.59 -3.64 4.58
N CYS A 117 1.61 -3.46 5.90
CA CYS A 117 2.64 -4.01 6.77
C CYS A 117 2.65 -5.53 6.81
N PRO A 118 1.52 -6.22 7.14
CA PRO A 118 1.49 -7.68 7.10
C PRO A 118 1.72 -8.22 5.68
N PHE A 119 1.28 -7.51 4.64
CA PHE A 119 1.47 -7.89 3.26
C PHE A 119 2.95 -7.93 2.89
N ILE A 120 3.68 -6.84 3.11
CA ILE A 120 5.13 -6.75 2.86
C ILE A 120 5.88 -7.82 3.64
N MET A 121 5.56 -8.01 4.93
CA MET A 121 6.25 -8.99 5.78
C MET A 121 6.02 -10.42 5.28
N ILE A 122 4.78 -10.82 4.98
CA ILE A 122 4.46 -12.17 4.50
C ILE A 122 5.07 -12.41 3.12
N ARG A 123 4.95 -11.46 2.17
CA ARG A 123 5.57 -11.58 0.85
C ARG A 123 7.10 -11.69 0.94
N SER A 124 7.71 -10.96 1.85
CA SER A 124 9.15 -11.08 2.11
C SER A 124 9.54 -12.50 2.58
N ILE A 125 8.75 -13.11 3.46
CA ILE A 125 8.96 -14.50 3.92
C ILE A 125 8.80 -15.48 2.74
N VAL A 126 7.80 -15.29 1.87
CA VAL A 126 7.61 -16.12 0.66
C VAL A 126 8.87 -16.14 -0.22
N TYR A 127 9.59 -15.03 -0.32
CA TYR A 127 10.85 -14.92 -1.04
C TYR A 127 12.10 -15.28 -0.22
N GLY A 128 11.94 -15.77 1.01
CA GLY A 128 13.06 -16.09 1.91
C GLY A 128 13.87 -14.86 2.34
N LEU A 129 13.29 -13.68 2.27
CA LEU A 129 13.95 -12.45 2.74
C LEU A 129 13.85 -12.36 4.26
N ARG A 130 14.92 -11.86 4.88
CA ARG A 130 14.90 -11.52 6.30
C ARG A 130 14.05 -10.26 6.52
N ILE A 131 13.14 -10.30 7.49
CA ILE A 131 12.43 -9.14 8.00
C ILE A 131 13.41 -8.29 8.80
N GLU A 132 13.68 -7.08 8.36
CA GLU A 132 14.72 -6.22 8.95
C GLU A 132 14.19 -5.33 10.07
N ARG A 133 12.90 -5.05 10.06
CA ARG A 133 12.21 -4.25 11.06
C ARG A 133 10.78 -4.78 11.26
N ASN A 134 10.32 -4.81 12.50
CA ASN A 134 8.91 -5.10 12.78
C ASN A 134 8.05 -3.93 12.30
N LEU A 135 7.21 -4.16 11.27
CA LEU A 135 6.28 -3.15 10.76
C LEU A 135 5.00 -3.02 11.60
N LEU A 136 4.83 -3.91 12.59
CA LEU A 136 3.69 -3.92 13.50
C LEU A 136 4.13 -3.75 14.96
N PRO A 137 4.80 -2.63 15.31
CA PRO A 137 5.14 -2.35 16.70
C PRO A 137 3.87 -2.13 17.53
N TYR A 138 4.04 -1.87 18.83
CA TYR A 138 2.90 -1.64 19.71
C TYR A 138 1.92 -0.60 19.13
N ARG A 139 0.65 -0.97 19.02
CA ARG A 139 -0.36 -0.24 18.24
C ARG A 139 -0.58 1.20 18.73
N TYR A 140 -0.56 1.39 20.04
CA TYR A 140 -0.83 2.71 20.65
C TYR A 140 0.42 3.59 20.79
N SER A 141 1.57 3.15 20.24
CA SER A 141 2.78 3.95 20.10
C SER A 141 2.88 4.51 18.68
N ASN A 142 3.10 5.80 18.56
CA ASN A 142 3.35 6.49 17.28
C ASN A 142 4.83 6.85 17.08
N GLN A 143 5.74 6.21 17.82
CA GLN A 143 7.18 6.49 17.71
C GLN A 143 7.80 5.91 16.44
N GLU A 144 7.40 4.68 16.08
CA GLU A 144 7.95 3.99 14.92
C GLU A 144 6.98 3.88 13.75
N HIS A 145 5.70 3.64 14.03
CA HIS A 145 4.65 3.48 13.03
C HIS A 145 3.47 4.39 13.35
N ILE A 146 3.22 5.35 12.47
CA ILE A 146 2.05 6.23 12.53
C ILE A 146 1.06 5.76 11.47
N ASP A 147 0.04 4.99 11.89
CA ASP A 147 -1.07 4.61 11.01
C ASP A 147 -2.16 5.67 11.12
N LEU A 148 -2.34 6.47 10.07
CA LEU A 148 -3.29 7.58 10.08
C LEU A 148 -4.75 7.14 10.20
N ALA A 149 -5.11 5.94 9.76
CA ALA A 149 -6.45 5.43 9.98
C ALA A 149 -6.71 5.17 11.47
N ASP A 150 -5.72 4.65 12.21
CA ASP A 150 -5.81 4.50 13.66
C ASP A 150 -5.82 5.85 14.37
N GLN A 151 -4.92 6.78 14.00
CA GLN A 151 -4.80 8.09 14.63
C GLN A 151 -6.07 8.93 14.48
N LEU A 152 -6.58 9.04 13.25
CA LEU A 152 -7.75 9.86 12.92
C LEU A 152 -9.07 9.23 13.38
N SER A 153 -9.13 7.91 13.53
CA SER A 153 -10.28 7.24 14.13
C SER A 153 -10.20 7.16 15.66
N PHE A 154 -9.14 7.74 16.27
CA PHE A 154 -8.86 7.62 17.70
C PHE A 154 -8.87 6.14 18.14
N TYR A 155 -8.14 5.30 17.38
CA TYR A 155 -8.03 3.85 17.60
C TYR A 155 -9.37 3.11 17.61
N GLY A 156 -10.32 3.55 16.79
CA GLY A 156 -11.62 2.93 16.62
C GLY A 156 -12.76 3.57 17.44
N CYS A 157 -12.55 4.74 18.04
CA CYS A 157 -13.64 5.51 18.65
C CYS A 157 -14.68 5.98 17.61
N LEU A 158 -14.26 6.16 16.34
CA LEU A 158 -15.20 6.26 15.23
C LEU A 158 -15.67 4.86 14.88
N SER A 159 -16.99 4.63 14.91
CA SER A 159 -17.61 3.32 14.71
C SER A 159 -17.46 2.76 13.28
N ARG A 160 -17.06 3.58 12.32
CA ARG A 160 -16.90 3.22 10.91
C ARG A 160 -15.50 3.55 10.40
N LYS A 161 -14.89 2.63 9.66
CA LYS A 161 -13.67 2.90 8.91
C LYS A 161 -14.00 3.66 7.64
N PHE A 162 -13.32 4.77 7.42
CA PHE A 162 -13.47 5.59 6.23
C PHE A 162 -12.23 5.45 5.33
N PRO A 163 -12.40 5.39 3.98
CA PRO A 163 -11.27 5.32 3.07
C PRO A 163 -10.48 6.63 3.02
N LEU A 164 -9.21 6.57 2.60
CA LEU A 164 -8.32 7.73 2.42
C LEU A 164 -9.00 8.84 1.60
N HIS A 165 -9.71 8.50 0.52
CA HIS A 165 -10.45 9.44 -0.31
C HIS A 165 -11.38 10.36 0.50
N LEU A 166 -12.16 9.80 1.43
CA LEU A 166 -13.12 10.59 2.21
C LEU A 166 -12.43 11.54 3.18
N TRP A 167 -11.33 11.08 3.80
CA TRP A 167 -10.48 11.93 4.64
C TRP A 167 -9.89 13.09 3.85
N CYS A 168 -9.32 12.79 2.66
CA CYS A 168 -8.77 13.83 1.78
C CYS A 168 -9.84 14.87 1.42
N LYS A 169 -11.01 14.44 0.97
CA LYS A 169 -12.12 15.36 0.62
C LYS A 169 -12.55 16.22 1.80
N THR A 170 -12.66 15.62 3.00
CA THR A 170 -13.08 16.35 4.21
C THR A 170 -12.06 17.41 4.63
N PHE A 171 -10.78 17.13 4.46
CA PHE A 171 -9.71 18.06 4.82
C PHE A 171 -9.23 18.98 3.69
N GLY A 172 -9.88 18.94 2.52
CA GLY A 172 -9.50 19.77 1.37
C GLY A 172 -8.16 19.36 0.75
N ILE A 173 -7.79 18.08 0.83
CA ILE A 173 -6.59 17.49 0.26
C ILE A 173 -6.95 16.87 -1.10
N PRO A 174 -6.13 17.05 -2.17
CA PRO A 174 -6.32 16.34 -3.42
C PRO A 174 -6.39 14.83 -3.20
N SER A 175 -7.38 14.18 -3.79
CA SER A 175 -7.60 12.74 -3.62
C SER A 175 -7.03 11.96 -4.81
N PRO A 176 -6.33 10.83 -4.59
CA PRO A 176 -5.81 10.00 -5.66
C PRO A 176 -6.91 9.40 -6.55
N LYS A 177 -8.15 9.30 -6.04
CA LYS A 177 -9.30 8.79 -6.80
C LYS A 177 -9.93 9.80 -7.78
N GLU A 178 -9.45 11.03 -7.85
CA GLU A 178 -9.93 12.01 -8.84
C GLU A 178 -9.62 11.57 -10.28
N ASP A 179 -8.57 10.76 -10.47
CA ASP A 179 -8.22 10.15 -11.77
C ASP A 179 -9.01 8.86 -12.10
N GLY A 180 -10.01 8.49 -11.25
CA GLY A 180 -10.92 7.37 -11.48
C GLY A 180 -10.31 5.98 -11.19
N ILE A 181 -9.10 5.90 -10.66
CA ILE A 181 -8.47 4.63 -10.29
C ILE A 181 -8.84 4.25 -8.86
N SER A 182 -9.14 2.98 -8.65
CA SER A 182 -9.37 2.37 -7.33
C SER A 182 -8.47 1.14 -7.19
N GLY A 183 -8.29 0.64 -5.96
CA GLY A 183 -7.52 -0.60 -5.74
C GLY A 183 -8.02 -1.80 -6.57
N LEU A 184 -9.33 -1.89 -6.83
CA LEU A 184 -9.90 -2.91 -7.71
C LEU A 184 -9.49 -2.71 -9.18
N GLU A 185 -9.31 -1.47 -9.62
CA GLU A 185 -8.88 -1.15 -10.98
C GLU A 185 -7.40 -1.52 -11.22
N VAL A 186 -6.57 -1.62 -10.17
CA VAL A 186 -5.17 -2.05 -10.27
C VAL A 186 -5.04 -3.43 -10.93
N GLN A 187 -5.94 -4.37 -10.60
CA GLN A 187 -5.98 -5.70 -11.25
C GLN A 187 -6.15 -5.59 -12.77
N ASN A 188 -7.09 -4.75 -13.23
CA ASN A 188 -7.36 -4.54 -14.64
C ASN A 188 -6.20 -3.84 -15.35
N LEU A 189 -5.64 -2.80 -14.74
CA LEU A 189 -4.46 -2.10 -15.25
C LEU A 189 -3.27 -3.04 -15.41
N PHE A 190 -3.08 -3.95 -14.46
CA PHE A 190 -1.99 -4.92 -14.49
C PHE A 190 -2.19 -5.95 -15.62
N ARG A 191 -3.42 -6.46 -15.82
CA ARG A 191 -3.77 -7.33 -16.94
C ARG A 191 -3.56 -6.64 -18.30
N GLN A 192 -3.86 -5.33 -18.38
CA GLN A 192 -3.66 -4.50 -19.56
C GLN A 192 -2.21 -4.00 -19.72
N GLU A 193 -1.28 -4.46 -18.88
CA GLU A 193 0.14 -4.08 -18.90
C GLU A 193 0.40 -2.57 -18.71
N GLN A 194 -0.53 -1.88 -18.06
CA GLN A 194 -0.43 -0.43 -17.80
C GLN A 194 0.36 -0.14 -16.51
N TYR A 195 1.54 -0.74 -16.39
CA TYR A 195 2.36 -0.72 -15.16
C TYR A 195 2.75 0.68 -14.70
N LEU A 196 3.07 1.59 -15.63
CA LEU A 196 3.38 2.99 -15.28
C LEU A 196 2.17 3.73 -14.68
N ARG A 197 0.93 3.38 -15.08
CA ARG A 197 -0.27 3.96 -14.46
C ARG A 197 -0.41 3.49 -13.03
N ILE A 198 -0.15 2.23 -12.75
CA ILE A 198 -0.15 1.69 -11.38
C ILE A 198 0.91 2.41 -10.53
N ALA A 199 2.13 2.57 -11.05
CA ALA A 199 3.19 3.27 -10.33
C ALA A 199 2.84 4.74 -10.03
N ARG A 200 2.19 5.43 -10.96
CA ARG A 200 1.71 6.81 -10.76
C ARG A 200 0.59 6.86 -9.72
N TYR A 201 -0.37 5.94 -9.78
CA TYR A 201 -1.45 5.84 -8.82
C TYR A 201 -0.90 5.62 -7.40
N CYS A 202 -0.01 4.63 -7.21
CA CYS A 202 0.67 4.39 -5.93
C CYS A 202 1.39 5.65 -5.41
N SER A 203 2.06 6.43 -6.29
CA SER A 203 2.69 7.70 -5.89
C SER A 203 1.68 8.75 -5.42
N GLN A 204 0.48 8.79 -6.00
CA GLN A 204 -0.59 9.71 -5.60
C GLN A 204 -1.17 9.34 -4.22
N ASP A 205 -1.34 8.04 -3.92
CA ASP A 205 -1.75 7.58 -2.59
C ASP A 205 -0.71 7.94 -1.52
N VAL A 206 0.58 7.82 -1.83
CA VAL A 206 1.67 8.27 -0.94
C VAL A 206 1.63 9.77 -0.70
N VAL A 207 1.42 10.59 -1.75
CA VAL A 207 1.30 12.06 -1.61
C VAL A 207 0.09 12.43 -0.76
N ALA A 208 -1.06 11.82 -1.02
CA ALA A 208 -2.28 12.08 -0.26
C ALA A 208 -2.12 11.71 1.23
N THR A 209 -1.48 10.57 1.50
CA THR A 209 -1.16 10.13 2.86
C THR A 209 -0.18 11.09 3.55
N LYS A 210 0.82 11.61 2.82
CA LYS A 210 1.78 12.61 3.34
C LYS A 210 1.07 13.92 3.70
N LEU A 211 0.20 14.43 2.83
CA LEU A 211 -0.56 15.65 3.10
C LEU A 211 -1.52 15.49 4.28
N LEU A 212 -2.13 14.31 4.40
CA LEU A 212 -2.97 13.98 5.55
C LEU A 212 -2.17 13.89 6.85
N TYR A 213 -0.94 13.35 6.79
CA TYR A 213 -0.01 13.31 7.91
C TYR A 213 0.39 14.72 8.37
N ASP A 214 0.69 15.63 7.44
CA ASP A 214 1.00 17.03 7.78
C ASP A 214 -0.17 17.68 8.53
N ARG A 215 -1.39 17.50 8.03
CA ARG A 215 -2.60 18.03 8.67
C ARG A 215 -2.83 17.44 10.06
N TRP A 216 -2.56 16.15 10.24
CA TRP A 216 -2.63 15.48 11.53
C TRP A 216 -1.58 16.04 12.52
N LEU A 217 -0.33 16.23 12.06
CA LEU A 217 0.75 16.82 12.87
C LEU A 217 0.39 18.24 13.35
N GLU A 218 -0.11 19.08 12.45
CA GLU A 218 -0.45 20.46 12.75
C GLU A 218 -1.60 20.59 13.77
N SER A 219 -2.56 19.66 13.73
CA SER A 219 -3.83 19.81 14.43
C SER A 219 -3.97 18.93 15.66
N LEU A 220 -3.48 17.70 15.63
CA LEU A 220 -3.75 16.70 16.67
C LEU A 220 -2.51 16.22 17.41
N ALA A 221 -1.37 16.08 16.76
CA ALA A 221 -0.16 15.55 17.41
C ALA A 221 0.42 16.48 18.49
N GLN A 222 0.06 17.76 18.48
CA GLN A 222 0.50 18.74 19.47
C GLN A 222 -0.46 18.83 20.68
N ALA A 223 -1.60 18.16 20.63
CA ALA A 223 -2.61 18.20 21.70
C ALA A 223 -2.44 17.07 22.75
N SER A 224 -1.38 16.27 22.64
CA SER A 224 -1.09 15.12 23.51
C SER A 224 0.06 15.35 24.48
#